data_9f7c2940aac0515d2f99a21696cee40b
#
_entry.id   9f7c2940aac0515d2f99a21696cee40b
#
_cell.length_a   1.000
_cell.length_b   1.000
_cell.length_c   1.000
_cell.angle_alpha   90.00
_cell.angle_beta   90.00
_cell.angle_gamma   90.00
#
_symmetry.space_group_name_H-M   'P 1'
#
loop_
_entity.id
_entity.type
_entity.pdbx_description
1 polymer ?
#
loop_
_entity_poly.entity_id
_entity_poly.type
_entity_poly.pdbx_seq_one_letter_code
_entity_poly.pdbx_strand_id
1 'polypeptide(L)'
;STLDVVQFNHYNTQENLWHVALWFDFLRTLKEHPMWNTETATCWNGSTEITQSVKPEGFCRVNSWMPIALGGEANMYWLWRTHWAGHELMHGAVLDASGRPMHTAGEVKQIAADYEKAADFINGTRVKSEVAMHFTARNWRIMDTQHVVKSLNYMDTLNDSFYKPLIDCGVRPDVIDAKQPLDAYKLIVSPLMMTIQEGDLPARIMQWVKDGGTWIAG
;
A
#
# COMPACT_ATOMS: atom_id res chain seq x y z
N SER A 1 4.98 -17.73 5.20
CA SER A 1 4.25 -17.73 3.91
C SER A 1 4.88 -18.73 2.97
N THR A 2 4.07 -19.49 2.25
CA THR A 2 4.53 -20.43 1.19
C THR A 2 4.62 -19.72 -0.17
N LEU A 3 4.21 -18.46 -0.25
CA LEU A 3 4.29 -17.66 -1.48
C LEU A 3 5.69 -17.10 -1.67
N ASP A 4 6.17 -17.09 -2.90
CA ASP A 4 7.49 -16.56 -3.25
C ASP A 4 7.49 -15.02 -3.23
N VAL A 5 6.39 -14.39 -3.62
CA VAL A 5 6.21 -12.93 -3.74
C VAL A 5 5.03 -12.48 -2.90
N VAL A 6 5.16 -11.35 -2.21
CA VAL A 6 4.00 -10.59 -1.73
C VAL A 6 3.64 -9.55 -2.76
N GLN A 7 2.35 -9.38 -3.00
CA GLN A 7 1.87 -8.49 -4.04
C GLN A 7 0.64 -7.71 -3.58
N PHE A 8 0.44 -6.58 -4.24
CA PHE A 8 -0.73 -5.74 -4.08
C PHE A 8 -1.07 -5.10 -5.43
N ASN A 9 -2.32 -4.88 -5.70
CA ASN A 9 -2.78 -4.08 -6.83
C ASN A 9 -3.71 -2.96 -6.35
N HIS A 10 -3.64 -1.81 -7.02
CA HIS A 10 -4.44 -0.65 -6.65
C HIS A 10 -4.78 0.22 -7.84
N TYR A 11 -5.89 0.93 -7.72
CA TYR A 11 -6.44 1.82 -8.73
C TYR A 11 -6.86 3.17 -8.14
N ASN A 12 -6.06 3.68 -7.22
CA ASN A 12 -6.31 4.94 -6.54
C ASN A 12 -6.22 6.14 -7.49
N THR A 13 -6.87 7.22 -7.11
CA THR A 13 -6.77 8.52 -7.78
C THR A 13 -5.69 9.38 -7.12
N GLN A 14 -5.38 10.54 -7.70
CA GLN A 14 -4.42 11.46 -7.11
C GLN A 14 -4.85 11.97 -5.72
N GLU A 15 -6.15 12.04 -5.44
CA GLU A 15 -6.69 12.55 -4.18
C GLU A 15 -6.46 11.57 -3.02
N ASN A 16 -6.40 10.27 -3.31
CA ASN A 16 -6.29 9.24 -2.29
C ASN A 16 -5.12 8.27 -2.52
N LEU A 17 -4.16 8.66 -3.35
CA LEU A 17 -3.01 7.81 -3.65
C LEU A 17 -2.20 7.43 -2.40
N TRP A 18 -2.15 8.31 -1.42
CA TRP A 18 -1.45 8.06 -0.16
C TRP A 18 -2.06 6.92 0.68
N HIS A 19 -3.35 6.58 0.50
CA HIS A 19 -3.97 5.41 1.15
C HIS A 19 -3.25 4.09 0.79
N VAL A 20 -2.66 4.05 -0.40
CA VAL A 20 -1.94 2.87 -0.88
C VAL A 20 -0.65 2.65 -0.10
N ALA A 21 -0.04 3.71 0.43
CA ALA A 21 1.20 3.63 1.17
C ALA A 21 1.09 2.72 2.41
N LEU A 22 -0.02 2.76 3.12
CA LEU A 22 -0.29 1.86 4.26
C LEU A 22 -0.15 0.39 3.85
N TRP A 23 -0.68 0.02 2.68
CA TRP A 23 -0.61 -1.36 2.20
C TRP A 23 0.81 -1.77 1.83
N PHE A 24 1.60 -0.91 1.22
CA PHE A 24 3.01 -1.20 0.97
C PHE A 24 3.80 -1.30 2.27
N ASP A 25 3.52 -0.43 3.25
CA ASP A 25 4.14 -0.48 4.56
C ASP A 25 3.75 -1.74 5.36
N PHE A 26 2.57 -2.31 5.09
CA PHE A 26 2.17 -3.60 5.64
C PHE A 26 2.84 -4.78 4.91
N LEU A 27 2.83 -4.78 3.59
CA LEU A 27 3.34 -5.90 2.80
C LEU A 27 4.84 -6.13 3.02
N ARG A 28 5.65 -5.05 3.13
CA ARG A 28 7.10 -5.19 3.38
C ARG A 28 7.42 -5.84 4.72
N THR A 29 6.49 -5.81 5.69
CA THR A 29 6.68 -6.45 7.00
C THR A 29 6.28 -7.93 7.03
N LEU A 30 5.50 -8.37 6.05
CA LEU A 30 5.04 -9.77 5.98
C LEU A 30 6.11 -10.73 5.50
N LYS A 31 7.02 -10.23 4.66
CA LYS A 31 8.09 -11.00 4.05
C LYS A 31 9.24 -10.08 3.66
N GLU A 32 10.48 -10.55 3.85
CA GLU A 32 11.66 -9.74 3.52
C GLU A 32 11.77 -9.39 2.03
N HIS A 33 11.28 -10.27 1.13
CA HIS A 33 11.31 -10.09 -0.33
C HIS A 33 10.43 -11.07 -1.06
N PRO A 34 10.22 -10.82 -2.34
CA PRO A 34 10.05 -9.53 -3.01
C PRO A 34 8.64 -8.99 -2.80
N MET A 35 8.48 -7.67 -2.91
CA MET A 35 7.17 -7.01 -2.88
C MET A 35 6.90 -6.32 -4.22
N TRP A 36 5.81 -6.67 -4.88
CA TRP A 36 5.47 -6.15 -6.19
C TRP A 36 4.11 -5.46 -6.19
N ASN A 37 4.02 -4.34 -6.88
CA ASN A 37 2.74 -3.83 -7.36
C ASN A 37 2.45 -4.51 -8.69
N THR A 38 1.51 -5.44 -8.69
CA THR A 38 1.26 -6.31 -9.85
C THR A 38 0.21 -5.78 -10.79
N GLU A 39 -0.52 -4.72 -10.39
CA GLU A 39 -1.56 -4.15 -11.22
C GLU A 39 -1.88 -2.72 -10.81
N THR A 40 -1.81 -1.79 -11.75
CA THR A 40 -2.28 -0.41 -11.59
C THR A 40 -2.57 0.21 -12.94
N ALA A 41 -3.39 1.28 -12.95
CA ALA A 41 -3.72 2.00 -14.19
C ALA A 41 -2.59 2.92 -14.65
N THR A 42 -2.41 3.04 -15.95
CA THR A 42 -1.55 4.08 -16.56
C THR A 42 -2.23 5.43 -16.62
N CYS A 43 -3.54 5.48 -16.95
CA CYS A 43 -4.26 6.72 -17.22
C CYS A 43 -5.66 6.81 -16.63
N TRP A 44 -6.51 5.81 -16.74
CA TRP A 44 -7.82 5.74 -16.09
C TRP A 44 -8.29 4.29 -15.96
N ASN A 45 -9.19 4.06 -15.03
CA ASN A 45 -9.94 2.80 -14.96
C ASN A 45 -11.29 2.99 -15.63
N GLY A 46 -11.73 1.96 -16.34
CA GLY A 46 -13.06 1.93 -16.91
C GLY A 46 -13.58 0.51 -16.99
N SER A 47 -14.78 0.31 -16.49
CA SER A 47 -15.55 -0.92 -16.65
C SER A 47 -17.00 -0.57 -16.82
N THR A 48 -17.86 -1.55 -16.99
CA THR A 48 -19.32 -1.32 -17.02
C THR A 48 -19.87 -0.83 -15.68
N GLU A 49 -19.14 -1.02 -14.61
CA GLU A 49 -19.57 -0.68 -13.24
C GLU A 49 -18.80 0.49 -12.63
N ILE A 50 -17.52 0.66 -13.02
CA ILE A 50 -16.60 1.63 -12.43
C ILE A 50 -16.06 2.55 -13.52
N THR A 51 -16.23 3.84 -13.33
CA THR A 51 -15.61 4.86 -14.18
C THR A 51 -14.77 5.79 -13.31
N GLN A 52 -13.60 6.15 -13.82
CA GLN A 52 -12.73 7.16 -13.22
C GLN A 52 -12.38 8.22 -14.23
N SER A 53 -12.09 9.41 -13.75
CA SER A 53 -11.55 10.49 -14.56
C SER A 53 -10.19 10.12 -15.12
N VAL A 54 -9.86 10.68 -16.28
CA VAL A 54 -8.50 10.62 -16.84
C VAL A 54 -7.53 11.19 -15.82
N LYS A 55 -6.48 10.48 -15.54
CA LYS A 55 -5.44 10.93 -14.60
C LYS A 55 -4.67 12.11 -15.19
N PRO A 56 -4.27 13.08 -14.37
CA PRO A 56 -3.47 14.21 -14.83
C PRO A 56 -2.07 13.76 -15.30
N GLU A 57 -1.43 14.59 -16.11
CA GLU A 57 -0.03 14.41 -16.48
C GLU A 57 0.85 14.30 -15.23
N GLY A 58 1.84 13.41 -15.28
CA GLY A 58 2.71 13.09 -14.13
C GLY A 58 2.13 12.10 -13.13
N PHE A 59 0.83 11.82 -13.15
CA PHE A 59 0.25 10.84 -12.24
C PHE A 59 0.84 9.45 -12.44
N CYS A 60 0.96 9.00 -13.68
CA CYS A 60 1.52 7.68 -13.99
C CYS A 60 2.93 7.53 -13.41
N ARG A 61 3.75 8.59 -13.49
CA ARG A 61 5.09 8.64 -12.92
C ARG A 61 5.08 8.51 -11.39
N VAL A 62 4.29 9.32 -10.69
CA VAL A 62 4.17 9.25 -9.22
C VAL A 62 3.65 7.89 -8.79
N ASN A 63 2.60 7.41 -9.44
CA ASN A 63 1.98 6.12 -9.17
C ASN A 63 2.94 4.94 -9.38
N SER A 64 3.86 5.06 -10.32
CA SER A 64 4.86 4.01 -10.61
C SER A 64 6.05 4.06 -9.65
N TRP A 65 6.51 5.25 -9.28
CA TRP A 65 7.62 5.40 -8.36
C TRP A 65 7.26 5.13 -6.89
N MET A 66 5.99 5.31 -6.53
CA MET A 66 5.53 5.10 -5.15
C MET A 66 5.81 3.68 -4.64
N PRO A 67 5.44 2.58 -5.33
CA PRO A 67 5.78 1.23 -4.88
C PRO A 67 7.27 1.04 -4.65
N ILE A 68 8.11 1.55 -5.55
CA ILE A 68 9.57 1.44 -5.46
C ILE A 68 10.10 2.24 -4.26
N ALA A 69 9.67 3.49 -4.10
CA ALA A 69 10.04 4.33 -2.96
C ALA A 69 9.59 3.74 -1.62
N LEU A 70 8.55 2.93 -1.64
CA LEU A 70 8.01 2.24 -0.46
C LEU A 70 8.66 0.87 -0.21
N GLY A 71 9.70 0.51 -0.96
CA GLY A 71 10.47 -0.72 -0.76
C GLY A 71 10.07 -1.88 -1.67
N GLY A 72 9.21 -1.63 -2.66
CA GLY A 72 8.87 -2.60 -3.68
C GLY A 72 9.93 -2.73 -4.77
N GLU A 73 9.84 -3.81 -5.53
CA GLU A 73 10.84 -4.17 -6.56
C GLU A 73 10.26 -4.15 -7.98
N ALA A 74 8.94 -4.09 -8.12
CA ALA A 74 8.27 -4.05 -9.42
C ALA A 74 6.97 -3.25 -9.39
N ASN A 75 6.68 -2.65 -10.53
CA ASN A 75 5.40 -2.00 -10.81
C ASN A 75 4.89 -2.43 -12.19
N MET A 76 3.71 -3.00 -12.24
CA MET A 76 3.10 -3.52 -13.45
C MET A 76 1.79 -2.80 -13.74
N TYR A 77 1.50 -2.65 -15.03
CA TYR A 77 0.31 -1.93 -15.45
C TYR A 77 -0.78 -2.86 -15.98
N TRP A 78 -1.99 -2.59 -15.59
CA TRP A 78 -3.17 -3.03 -16.27
C TRP A 78 -3.69 -1.86 -17.12
N LEU A 79 -3.51 -1.88 -18.48
CA LEU A 79 -2.98 -2.98 -19.26
C LEU A 79 -2.10 -2.44 -20.41
N TRP A 80 -1.50 -3.36 -21.16
CA TRP A 80 -0.67 -2.99 -22.31
C TRP A 80 -1.47 -2.38 -23.46
N ARG A 81 -2.60 -2.99 -23.81
CA ARG A 81 -3.46 -2.56 -24.92
C ARG A 81 -4.93 -2.63 -24.49
N THR A 82 -5.66 -1.54 -24.71
CA THR A 82 -7.09 -1.44 -24.39
C THR A 82 -7.88 -2.59 -25.04
N HIS A 83 -8.77 -3.19 -24.28
CA HIS A 83 -9.70 -4.19 -24.80
C HIS A 83 -10.64 -3.57 -25.85
N TRP A 84 -10.95 -4.34 -26.85
CA TRP A 84 -11.92 -3.98 -27.89
C TRP A 84 -13.30 -4.67 -27.69
N ALA A 85 -13.42 -5.51 -26.67
CA ALA A 85 -14.65 -6.18 -26.26
C ALA A 85 -14.59 -6.53 -24.77
N GLY A 86 -15.73 -6.77 -24.16
CA GLY A 86 -15.83 -7.15 -22.75
C GLY A 86 -16.21 -5.97 -21.84
N HIS A 87 -16.34 -6.22 -20.54
CA HIS A 87 -16.83 -5.21 -19.61
C HIS A 87 -15.79 -4.13 -19.26
N GLU A 88 -14.52 -4.36 -19.54
CA GLU A 88 -13.42 -3.38 -19.38
C GLU A 88 -13.05 -2.68 -20.69
N LEU A 89 -13.97 -2.63 -21.64
CA LEU A 89 -13.79 -2.02 -22.95
C LEU A 89 -13.21 -0.59 -22.87
N MET A 90 -13.61 0.18 -21.88
CA MET A 90 -13.20 1.57 -21.69
C MET A 90 -12.00 1.75 -20.75
N HIS A 91 -11.33 0.65 -20.37
CA HIS A 91 -10.15 0.77 -19.52
C HIS A 91 -8.97 1.38 -20.27
N GLY A 92 -8.28 2.35 -19.64
CA GLY A 92 -7.09 2.97 -20.21
C GLY A 92 -5.88 2.04 -20.20
N ALA A 93 -5.03 2.19 -21.19
CA ALA A 93 -3.88 1.32 -21.41
C ALA A 93 -2.66 2.10 -21.90
N VAL A 94 -1.53 1.42 -22.15
CA VAL A 94 -0.37 2.02 -22.81
C VAL A 94 -0.66 2.26 -24.30
N LEU A 95 -1.35 1.31 -24.94
CA LEU A 95 -1.79 1.40 -26.33
C LEU A 95 -3.33 1.38 -26.40
N ASP A 96 -3.90 2.09 -27.35
CA ASP A 96 -5.33 2.00 -27.65
C ASP A 96 -5.70 0.66 -28.31
N ALA A 97 -7.00 0.42 -28.53
CA ALA A 97 -7.48 -0.82 -29.15
C ALA A 97 -6.93 -1.06 -30.56
N SER A 98 -6.53 -0.02 -31.30
CA SER A 98 -5.89 -0.12 -32.63
C SER A 98 -4.38 -0.38 -32.57
N GLY A 99 -3.78 -0.32 -31.37
CA GLY A 99 -2.34 -0.48 -31.15
C GLY A 99 -1.54 0.84 -31.24
N ARG A 100 -2.21 1.99 -31.26
CA ARG A 100 -1.53 3.30 -31.24
C ARG A 100 -1.17 3.69 -29.82
N PRO A 101 -0.03 4.37 -29.60
CA PRO A 101 0.34 4.89 -28.30
C PRO A 101 -0.73 5.82 -27.73
N MET A 102 -1.12 5.57 -26.46
CA MET A 102 -1.93 6.50 -25.68
C MET A 102 -1.06 7.68 -25.20
N HIS A 103 -1.70 8.73 -24.68
CA HIS A 103 -1.00 9.92 -24.17
C HIS A 103 0.02 9.63 -23.07
N THR A 104 -0.17 8.59 -22.28
CA THR A 104 0.75 8.15 -21.21
C THR A 104 1.90 7.24 -21.68
N ALA A 105 1.89 6.80 -22.95
CA ALA A 105 2.92 5.87 -23.45
C ALA A 105 4.34 6.46 -23.38
N GLY A 106 4.48 7.76 -23.64
CA GLY A 106 5.73 8.49 -23.50
C GLY A 106 6.22 8.55 -22.05
N GLU A 107 5.31 8.77 -21.12
CA GLU A 107 5.58 8.77 -19.68
C GLU A 107 6.03 7.39 -19.18
N VAL A 108 5.34 6.31 -19.58
CA VAL A 108 5.72 4.93 -19.27
C VAL A 108 7.12 4.59 -19.79
N LYS A 109 7.45 5.00 -21.02
CA LYS A 109 8.80 4.83 -21.57
C LYS A 109 9.85 5.56 -20.74
N GLN A 110 9.55 6.79 -20.30
CA GLN A 110 10.47 7.56 -19.47
C GLN A 110 10.65 6.93 -18.09
N ILE A 111 9.58 6.43 -17.48
CA ILE A 111 9.62 5.71 -16.20
C ILE A 111 10.55 4.48 -16.29
N ALA A 112 10.44 3.69 -17.35
CA ALA A 112 11.33 2.54 -17.56
C ALA A 112 12.81 2.95 -17.64
N ALA A 113 13.12 4.03 -18.39
CA ALA A 113 14.47 4.56 -18.48
C ALA A 113 14.99 5.12 -17.14
N ASP A 114 14.11 5.71 -16.34
CA ASP A 114 14.44 6.23 -15.02
C ASP A 114 14.70 5.08 -14.03
N TYR A 115 13.93 3.99 -14.09
CA TYR A 115 14.18 2.77 -13.31
C TYR A 115 15.54 2.17 -13.63
N GLU A 116 15.87 2.04 -14.92
CA GLU A 116 17.18 1.54 -15.35
C GLU A 116 18.34 2.36 -14.75
N LYS A 117 18.24 3.70 -14.79
CA LYS A 117 19.25 4.60 -14.22
C LYS A 117 19.35 4.52 -12.71
N ALA A 118 18.23 4.28 -12.03
CA ALA A 118 18.17 4.23 -10.57
C ALA A 118 18.48 2.83 -10.01
N ALA A 119 18.51 1.80 -10.84
CA ALA A 119 18.57 0.41 -10.40
C ALA A 119 19.76 0.12 -9.48
N ASP A 120 20.96 0.56 -9.85
CA ASP A 120 22.18 0.33 -9.04
C ASP A 120 22.13 1.03 -7.68
N PHE A 121 21.45 2.18 -7.61
CA PHE A 121 21.28 2.94 -6.36
C PHE A 121 20.23 2.33 -5.44
N ILE A 122 19.14 1.80 -6.00
CA ILE A 122 17.99 1.29 -5.25
C ILE A 122 18.16 -0.18 -4.88
N ASN A 123 18.81 -0.95 -5.75
CA ASN A 123 18.92 -2.39 -5.58
C ASN A 123 19.57 -2.77 -4.24
N GLY A 124 18.92 -3.67 -3.50
CA GLY A 124 19.36 -4.11 -2.18
C GLY A 124 19.10 -3.12 -1.04
N THR A 125 18.51 -1.95 -1.31
CA THR A 125 18.12 -1.02 -0.23
C THR A 125 16.92 -1.56 0.55
N ARG A 126 16.76 -1.09 1.78
CA ARG A 126 15.66 -1.47 2.67
C ARG A 126 15.06 -0.23 3.30
N VAL A 127 13.75 -0.19 3.37
CA VAL A 127 13.03 0.76 4.21
C VAL A 127 13.15 0.27 5.66
N LYS A 128 13.58 1.13 6.56
CA LYS A 128 13.67 0.85 8.01
C LYS A 128 12.82 1.84 8.77
N SER A 129 12.12 1.37 9.78
CA SER A 129 11.37 2.20 10.71
C SER A 129 11.63 1.78 12.16
N GLU A 130 11.70 2.76 13.05
CA GLU A 130 11.70 2.55 14.50
C GLU A 130 10.29 2.70 15.10
N VAL A 131 9.30 2.96 14.26
CA VAL A 131 7.89 3.12 14.62
C VAL A 131 7.06 2.05 13.93
N ALA A 132 6.18 1.40 14.66
CA ALA A 132 5.22 0.47 14.10
C ALA A 132 3.78 0.90 14.37
N MET A 133 2.88 0.46 13.50
CA MET A 133 1.45 0.58 13.69
C MET A 133 0.80 -0.80 13.50
N HIS A 134 0.01 -1.26 14.45
CA HIS A 134 -0.69 -2.52 14.30
C HIS A 134 -1.85 -2.40 13.31
N PHE A 135 -1.93 -3.38 12.43
CA PHE A 135 -3.10 -3.70 11.61
C PHE A 135 -3.40 -5.19 11.76
N THR A 136 -4.63 -5.53 12.15
CA THR A 136 -5.04 -6.94 12.19
C THR A 136 -6.31 -7.15 11.40
N ALA A 137 -6.32 -8.14 10.54
CA ALA A 137 -7.50 -8.52 9.77
C ALA A 137 -8.66 -8.97 10.69
N ARG A 138 -8.35 -9.42 11.90
CA ARG A 138 -9.36 -9.80 12.90
C ARG A 138 -10.13 -8.59 13.41
N ASN A 139 -9.43 -7.52 13.82
CA ASN A 139 -10.09 -6.29 14.26
C ASN A 139 -10.89 -5.64 13.13
N TRP A 140 -10.34 -5.61 11.92
CA TRP A 140 -11.07 -5.16 10.74
C TRP A 140 -12.39 -5.91 10.56
N ARG A 141 -12.36 -7.25 10.57
CA ARG A 141 -13.59 -8.06 10.42
C ARG A 141 -14.57 -7.86 11.56
N ILE A 142 -14.10 -7.71 12.81
CA ILE A 142 -14.97 -7.43 13.96
C ILE A 142 -15.70 -6.10 13.75
N MET A 143 -15.00 -5.06 13.37
CA MET A 143 -15.59 -3.74 13.16
C MET A 143 -16.50 -3.66 11.94
N ASP A 144 -16.18 -4.41 10.89
CA ASP A 144 -17.00 -4.53 9.67
C ASP A 144 -18.32 -5.30 9.92
N THR A 145 -18.32 -6.25 10.85
CA THR A 145 -19.50 -7.07 11.16
C THR A 145 -20.30 -6.55 12.36
N GLN A 146 -19.64 -5.89 13.31
CA GLN A 146 -20.23 -5.36 14.53
C GLN A 146 -20.18 -3.82 14.50
N HIS A 147 -21.02 -3.20 13.69
CA HIS A 147 -21.08 -1.74 13.53
C HIS A 147 -21.40 -1.03 14.88
N VAL A 148 -20.38 -0.83 15.70
CA VAL A 148 -20.48 -0.12 16.98
C VAL A 148 -20.93 1.32 16.74
N VAL A 149 -20.41 1.93 15.67
CA VAL A 149 -20.83 3.24 15.18
C VAL A 149 -21.12 3.13 13.68
N LYS A 150 -22.32 3.48 13.27
CA LYS A 150 -22.80 3.33 11.89
C LYS A 150 -21.91 3.98 10.83
N SER A 151 -21.27 5.08 11.19
CA SER A 151 -20.39 5.87 10.30
C SER A 151 -18.92 5.46 10.37
N LEU A 152 -18.53 4.52 11.22
CA LEU A 152 -17.15 4.14 11.40
C LEU A 152 -16.76 3.10 10.35
N ASN A 153 -15.92 3.50 9.41
CA ASN A 153 -15.21 2.59 8.52
C ASN A 153 -13.82 2.33 9.11
N TYR A 154 -13.48 1.06 9.33
CA TYR A 154 -12.20 0.69 9.93
C TYR A 154 -11.01 1.20 9.13
N MET A 155 -11.00 0.95 7.81
CA MET A 155 -9.86 1.31 6.97
C MET A 155 -9.71 2.82 6.79
N ASP A 156 -10.82 3.55 6.62
CA ASP A 156 -10.77 5.01 6.51
C ASP A 156 -10.28 5.62 7.83
N THR A 157 -10.78 5.14 8.97
CA THR A 157 -10.35 5.62 10.29
C THR A 157 -8.88 5.29 10.55
N LEU A 158 -8.44 4.08 10.21
CA LEU A 158 -7.03 3.67 10.35
C LEU A 158 -6.11 4.57 9.53
N ASN A 159 -6.48 4.82 8.28
CA ASN A 159 -5.73 5.68 7.37
C ASN A 159 -5.73 7.13 7.84
N ASP A 160 -6.92 7.72 8.02
CA ASP A 160 -7.05 9.17 8.18
C ASP A 160 -6.67 9.64 9.59
N SER A 161 -6.99 8.85 10.61
CA SER A 161 -6.82 9.25 12.00
C SER A 161 -5.52 8.75 12.65
N PHE A 162 -4.88 7.72 12.10
CA PHE A 162 -3.68 7.14 12.70
C PHE A 162 -2.49 7.12 11.74
N TYR A 163 -2.64 6.57 10.54
CA TYR A 163 -1.52 6.45 9.60
C TYR A 163 -1.12 7.81 9.01
N LYS A 164 -2.07 8.56 8.47
CA LYS A 164 -1.80 9.87 7.86
C LYS A 164 -1.12 10.86 8.80
N PRO A 165 -1.54 11.03 10.07
CA PRO A 165 -0.85 11.92 11.00
C PRO A 165 0.63 11.58 11.22
N LEU A 166 0.99 10.30 11.23
CA LEU A 166 2.39 9.88 11.31
C LEU A 166 3.16 10.33 10.06
N ILE A 167 2.60 10.09 8.88
CA ILE A 167 3.21 10.49 7.60
C ILE A 167 3.34 12.01 7.51
N ASP A 168 2.33 12.75 7.91
CA ASP A 168 2.36 14.24 7.90
C ASP A 168 3.43 14.80 8.84
N CYS A 169 3.78 14.07 9.90
CA CYS A 169 4.91 14.39 10.79
C CYS A 169 6.26 13.89 10.26
N GLY A 170 6.32 13.33 9.05
CA GLY A 170 7.55 12.75 8.48
C GLY A 170 7.93 11.40 9.09
N VAL A 171 7.04 10.77 9.85
CA VAL A 171 7.24 9.46 10.44
C VAL A 171 6.56 8.40 9.58
N ARG A 172 7.34 7.50 9.03
CA ARG A 172 6.83 6.40 8.24
C ARG A 172 6.85 5.10 9.06
N PRO A 173 5.68 4.61 9.54
CA PRO A 173 5.63 3.41 10.35
C PRO A 173 5.79 2.16 9.48
N ASP A 174 6.33 1.09 10.08
CA ASP A 174 6.01 -0.26 9.64
C ASP A 174 4.58 -0.59 10.08
N VAL A 175 3.76 -1.07 9.16
CA VAL A 175 2.44 -1.60 9.52
C VAL A 175 2.59 -3.09 9.77
N ILE A 176 2.28 -3.54 10.99
CA ILE A 176 2.60 -4.89 11.46
C ILE A 176 1.36 -5.66 11.90
N ASP A 177 1.36 -6.97 11.63
CA ASP A 177 0.40 -7.90 12.21
C ASP A 177 0.72 -8.19 13.68
N ALA A 178 -0.27 -8.62 14.44
CA ALA A 178 -0.13 -8.94 15.86
C ALA A 178 0.95 -9.99 16.19
N LYS A 179 1.37 -10.80 15.21
CA LYS A 179 2.38 -11.86 15.37
C LYS A 179 3.80 -11.41 15.08
N GLN A 180 3.97 -10.22 14.50
CA GLN A 180 5.29 -9.70 14.16
C GLN A 180 6.14 -9.41 15.41
N PRO A 181 7.49 -9.53 15.34
CA PRO A 181 8.38 -9.11 16.40
C PRO A 181 8.24 -7.63 16.73
N LEU A 182 8.49 -7.24 17.98
CA LEU A 182 8.38 -5.86 18.44
C LEU A 182 9.75 -5.20 18.69
N ASP A 183 10.81 -5.98 18.77
CA ASP A 183 12.13 -5.57 19.25
C ASP A 183 12.80 -4.48 18.42
N ALA A 184 12.45 -4.35 17.15
CA ALA A 184 13.00 -3.33 16.25
C ALA A 184 12.43 -1.92 16.48
N TYR A 185 11.34 -1.80 17.24
CA TYR A 185 10.58 -0.56 17.36
C TYR A 185 10.80 0.11 18.71
N LYS A 186 10.75 1.46 18.70
CA LYS A 186 10.75 2.33 19.89
C LYS A 186 9.34 2.80 20.25
N LEU A 187 8.49 2.93 19.23
CA LEU A 187 7.09 3.35 19.36
C LEU A 187 6.20 2.37 18.61
N ILE A 188 5.15 1.90 19.26
CA ILE A 188 4.09 1.09 18.64
C ILE A 188 2.74 1.77 18.89
N VAL A 189 2.02 2.03 17.81
CA VAL A 189 0.64 2.52 17.84
C VAL A 189 -0.28 1.34 17.52
N SER A 190 -1.29 1.11 18.38
CA SER A 190 -2.26 0.01 18.21
C SER A 190 -3.67 0.58 18.07
N PRO A 191 -4.03 1.09 16.87
CA PRO A 191 -5.32 1.73 16.68
C PRO A 191 -6.45 0.71 16.58
N LEU A 192 -7.64 1.08 17.08
CA LEU A 192 -8.88 0.32 16.91
C LEU A 192 -8.75 -1.15 17.29
N MET A 193 -7.98 -1.44 18.32
CA MET A 193 -7.67 -2.81 18.72
C MET A 193 -8.74 -3.35 19.68
N MET A 194 -9.89 -3.74 19.12
CA MET A 194 -11.04 -4.31 19.87
C MET A 194 -10.67 -5.62 20.60
N THR A 195 -9.62 -6.29 20.14
CA THR A 195 -9.06 -7.45 20.82
C THR A 195 -7.55 -7.51 20.62
N ILE A 196 -6.82 -7.64 21.71
CA ILE A 196 -5.37 -7.88 21.70
C ILE A 196 -5.02 -9.35 21.93
N GLN A 197 -6.04 -10.21 22.12
CA GLN A 197 -5.86 -11.63 22.41
C GLN A 197 -5.55 -12.44 21.13
N GLU A 198 -4.47 -12.06 20.47
CA GLU A 198 -3.90 -12.85 19.39
C GLU A 198 -2.59 -13.49 19.87
N GLY A 199 -2.69 -14.77 20.20
CA GLY A 199 -1.55 -15.51 20.71
C GLY A 199 -1.01 -14.92 22.01
N ASP A 200 0.28 -14.61 22.05
CA ASP A 200 1.02 -14.06 23.18
C ASP A 200 1.20 -12.53 23.14
N LEU A 201 0.52 -11.84 22.24
CA LEU A 201 0.70 -10.38 22.03
C LEU A 201 0.59 -9.56 23.33
N PRO A 202 -0.36 -9.79 24.26
CA PRO A 202 -0.42 -9.03 25.50
C PRO A 202 0.85 -9.15 26.34
N ALA A 203 1.37 -10.38 26.46
CA ALA A 203 2.60 -10.62 27.22
C ALA A 203 3.81 -9.97 26.55
N ARG A 204 3.90 -10.05 25.23
CA ARG A 204 5.00 -9.42 24.45
C ARG A 204 4.97 -7.90 24.55
N ILE A 205 3.79 -7.27 24.42
CA ILE A 205 3.66 -5.82 24.60
C ILE A 205 4.08 -5.41 26.02
N MET A 206 3.60 -6.12 27.04
CA MET A 206 3.96 -5.81 28.42
C MET A 206 5.47 -5.92 28.69
N GLN A 207 6.12 -6.94 28.15
CA GLN A 207 7.57 -7.08 28.28
C GLN A 207 8.30 -5.99 27.52
N TRP A 208 7.93 -5.74 26.27
CA TRP A 208 8.53 -4.71 25.43
C TRP A 208 8.42 -3.30 26.04
N VAL A 209 7.28 -2.96 26.67
CA VAL A 209 7.13 -1.68 27.40
C VAL A 209 8.02 -1.64 28.64
N LYS A 210 8.18 -2.75 29.40
CA LYS A 210 9.12 -2.82 30.52
C LYS A 210 10.56 -2.61 30.08
N ASP A 211 10.91 -3.04 28.88
CA ASP A 211 12.23 -2.91 28.28
C ASP A 211 12.47 -1.51 27.65
N GLY A 212 11.53 -0.58 27.80
CA GLY A 212 11.66 0.83 27.43
C GLY A 212 10.89 1.24 26.16
N GLY A 213 10.11 0.37 25.59
CA GLY A 213 9.24 0.68 24.45
C GLY A 213 8.09 1.61 24.83
N THR A 214 7.62 2.43 23.91
CA THR A 214 6.46 3.32 24.08
C THR A 214 5.26 2.76 23.33
N TRP A 215 4.17 2.47 24.04
CA TRP A 215 2.94 1.96 23.44
C TRP A 215 1.81 2.97 23.52
N ILE A 216 1.18 3.25 22.37
CA ILE A 216 -0.05 4.03 22.25
C ILE A 216 -1.17 3.08 21.86
N ALA A 217 -2.14 2.90 22.76
CA ALA A 217 -3.36 2.13 22.51
C ALA A 217 -4.51 3.08 22.17
N GLY A 218 -5.31 2.76 21.13
CA GLY A 218 -6.46 3.53 20.66
C GLY A 218 -7.66 2.65 20.35
#